data_30eb79fa75cdb105f37995d8a0da9fb7
#
_entry.id   30eb79fa75cdb105f37995d8a0da9fb7
#
_cell.length_a   1.000
_cell.length_b   1.000
_cell.length_c   1.000
_cell.angle_alpha   90.00
_cell.angle_beta   90.00
_cell.angle_gamma   90.00
#
_symmetry.space_group_name_H-M   'P 1'
#
loop_
_entity.id
_entity.type
_entity.pdbx_description
1 polymer ?
#
loop_
_entity_poly.entity_id
_entity_poly.type
_entity_poly.pdbx_seq_one_letter_code
_entity_poly.pdbx_strand_id
1 'polypeptide(L)'
;MTTSVDTRARILVVDDVPENVRLLEAVLSPHGYDVVTANDGITALELVESAQPDLILLDVVMPGLDGYAVCTHLREHDDTAVLPVIMVTSSIGPEKTKAIEAGADDFIPKPFNHHELLTRVRSLLRIKRYHDTIRAQAAELADLNRTLEHRVAAQIDELERLRRLRRFLSPQLADALVASGAESVLASHRREVAMLFADLRGWTSFVDAVEPEELLRVLREFHDVIGRLVKRFDATVGFLEGDGVQLFFNDPIQIPDAPLRAVRLGVALREEMAEVTPVWRKRGYDLDFGAGIALGYATCGEVGFEGRSDYAAIGAVTNLASRLADEAAGGQVLITQRLLAEIEAEVEVEVAGEFTLKGFRRPVAAYDVLRVHG
;
A
#
# COMPACT_ATOMS: atom_id res chain seq x y z
N MET A 1 -10.08 -15.01 27.67
CA MET A 1 -11.03 -15.61 28.63
C MET A 1 -11.98 -14.51 29.06
N THR A 2 -13.04 -14.32 28.31
CA THR A 2 -14.14 -13.42 28.66
C THR A 2 -15.13 -14.24 29.46
N THR A 3 -15.25 -13.93 30.74
CA THR A 3 -16.31 -14.42 31.62
C THR A 3 -17.64 -14.09 30.97
N SER A 4 -18.33 -15.08 30.41
CA SER A 4 -19.72 -14.95 30.07
C SER A 4 -20.47 -14.72 31.41
N VAL A 5 -20.92 -13.50 31.59
CA VAL A 5 -22.00 -13.24 32.58
C VAL A 5 -23.17 -14.09 32.08
N ASP A 6 -23.47 -15.11 32.83
CA ASP A 6 -24.65 -15.97 32.60
C ASP A 6 -25.91 -15.12 32.91
N THR A 7 -26.21 -14.20 31.99
CA THR A 7 -27.38 -13.34 32.05
C THR A 7 -28.59 -14.24 31.78
N ARG A 8 -29.41 -14.44 32.81
CA ARG A 8 -30.68 -15.17 32.68
C ARG A 8 -31.50 -14.53 31.56
N ALA A 9 -32.01 -15.35 30.65
CA ALA A 9 -32.83 -14.83 29.56
C ALA A 9 -34.10 -14.16 30.15
N ARG A 10 -34.40 -12.97 29.67
CA ARG A 10 -35.51 -12.16 30.11
C ARG A 10 -36.74 -12.42 29.24
N ILE A 11 -37.85 -12.76 29.90
CA ILE A 11 -39.11 -13.05 29.23
C ILE A 11 -40.15 -12.03 29.67
N LEU A 12 -40.74 -11.33 28.70
CA LEU A 12 -41.87 -10.46 28.94
C LEU A 12 -43.16 -11.27 28.82
N VAL A 13 -43.93 -11.27 29.91
CA VAL A 13 -45.27 -11.91 29.99
C VAL A 13 -46.34 -10.84 29.93
N VAL A 14 -47.20 -10.90 28.94
CA VAL A 14 -48.27 -9.92 28.71
C VAL A 14 -49.61 -10.61 28.73
N ASP A 15 -50.46 -10.29 29.70
CA ASP A 15 -51.83 -10.84 29.85
C ASP A 15 -52.62 -9.89 30.76
N ASP A 16 -53.87 -9.55 30.41
CA ASP A 16 -54.70 -8.61 31.15
C ASP A 16 -55.34 -9.26 32.42
N VAL A 17 -55.24 -10.60 32.54
CA VAL A 17 -55.73 -11.36 33.69
C VAL A 17 -54.56 -11.65 34.65
N PRO A 18 -54.51 -11.03 35.85
CA PRO A 18 -53.39 -11.19 36.79
C PRO A 18 -53.10 -12.65 37.22
N GLU A 19 -54.08 -13.51 37.21
CA GLU A 19 -53.94 -14.93 37.53
C GLU A 19 -53.10 -15.67 36.46
N ASN A 20 -53.27 -15.32 35.20
CA ASN A 20 -52.49 -15.89 34.08
C ASN A 20 -51.01 -15.43 34.17
N VAL A 21 -50.79 -14.15 34.44
CA VAL A 21 -49.44 -13.60 34.65
C VAL A 21 -48.71 -14.34 35.76
N ARG A 22 -49.35 -14.50 36.94
CA ARG A 22 -48.76 -15.23 38.09
C ARG A 22 -48.48 -16.70 37.74
N LEU A 23 -49.38 -17.35 36.99
CA LEU A 23 -49.16 -18.72 36.54
C LEU A 23 -47.93 -18.86 35.66
N LEU A 24 -47.78 -17.99 34.66
CA LEU A 24 -46.63 -17.99 33.76
C LEU A 24 -45.33 -17.67 34.50
N GLU A 25 -45.34 -16.68 35.40
CA GLU A 25 -44.23 -16.35 36.27
C GLU A 25 -43.82 -17.54 37.16
N ALA A 26 -44.78 -18.21 37.79
CA ALA A 26 -44.55 -19.39 38.62
C ALA A 26 -43.96 -20.58 37.82
N VAL A 27 -44.26 -20.70 36.53
CA VAL A 27 -43.69 -21.71 35.66
C VAL A 27 -42.27 -21.33 35.17
N LEU A 28 -42.02 -20.07 34.85
CA LEU A 28 -40.76 -19.63 34.21
C LEU A 28 -39.63 -19.36 35.22
N SER A 29 -39.92 -18.68 36.33
CA SER A 29 -38.92 -18.28 37.33
C SER A 29 -38.11 -19.42 37.92
N PRO A 30 -38.69 -20.60 38.27
CA PRO A 30 -37.95 -21.76 38.78
C PRO A 30 -37.00 -22.36 37.72
N HIS A 31 -37.22 -22.08 36.42
CA HIS A 31 -36.40 -22.56 35.31
C HIS A 31 -35.28 -21.60 34.93
N GLY A 32 -35.06 -20.55 35.75
CA GLY A 32 -33.94 -19.63 35.62
C GLY A 32 -34.17 -18.47 34.66
N TYR A 33 -35.40 -18.17 34.28
CA TYR A 33 -35.76 -17.00 33.49
C TYR A 33 -36.01 -15.77 34.38
N ASP A 34 -35.59 -14.58 33.87
CA ASP A 34 -35.95 -13.28 34.45
C ASP A 34 -37.30 -12.86 33.83
N VAL A 35 -38.35 -12.74 34.66
CA VAL A 35 -39.70 -12.49 34.16
C VAL A 35 -40.08 -11.02 34.43
N VAL A 36 -40.43 -10.32 33.36
CA VAL A 36 -41.02 -8.98 33.39
C VAL A 36 -42.47 -9.09 32.95
N THR A 37 -43.38 -8.33 33.54
CA THR A 37 -44.82 -8.48 33.32
C THR A 37 -45.48 -7.18 32.86
N ALA A 38 -46.41 -7.28 31.93
CA ALA A 38 -47.32 -6.20 31.50
C ALA A 38 -48.75 -6.65 31.52
N ASN A 39 -49.67 -5.74 31.82
CA ASN A 39 -51.10 -6.05 31.90
C ASN A 39 -51.92 -5.55 30.68
N ASP A 40 -51.26 -4.94 29.71
CA ASP A 40 -51.86 -4.44 28.48
C ASP A 40 -50.80 -4.29 27.38
N GLY A 41 -51.23 -4.08 26.11
CA GLY A 41 -50.37 -4.02 24.96
C GLY A 41 -49.50 -2.75 24.89
N ILE A 42 -49.95 -1.61 25.46
CA ILE A 42 -49.20 -0.36 25.45
C ILE A 42 -48.02 -0.48 26.42
N THR A 43 -48.26 -0.90 27.64
CA THR A 43 -47.24 -1.20 28.65
C THR A 43 -46.24 -2.24 28.15
N ALA A 44 -46.70 -3.23 27.37
CA ALA A 44 -45.82 -4.22 26.77
C ALA A 44 -44.83 -3.61 25.81
N LEU A 45 -45.23 -2.69 24.91
CA LEU A 45 -44.35 -2.00 23.98
C LEU A 45 -43.33 -1.13 24.71
N GLU A 46 -43.72 -0.39 25.76
CA GLU A 46 -42.82 0.41 26.58
C GLU A 46 -41.74 -0.46 27.27
N LEU A 47 -42.13 -1.65 27.73
CA LEU A 47 -41.23 -2.60 28.38
C LEU A 47 -40.31 -3.31 27.38
N VAL A 48 -40.71 -3.48 26.13
CA VAL A 48 -39.82 -3.99 25.07
C VAL A 48 -38.62 -3.04 24.89
N GLU A 49 -38.86 -1.73 24.85
CA GLU A 49 -37.80 -0.73 24.71
C GLU A 49 -36.93 -0.63 25.97
N SER A 50 -37.56 -0.57 27.16
CA SER A 50 -36.84 -0.27 28.41
C SER A 50 -36.19 -1.51 29.04
N ALA A 51 -36.87 -2.67 29.00
CA ALA A 51 -36.37 -3.90 29.61
C ALA A 51 -35.62 -4.82 28.65
N GLN A 52 -35.76 -4.65 27.32
CA GLN A 52 -35.09 -5.43 26.27
C GLN A 52 -35.25 -6.95 26.48
N PRO A 53 -36.43 -7.50 26.43
CA PRO A 53 -36.66 -8.93 26.64
C PRO A 53 -36.09 -9.79 25.53
N ASP A 54 -35.74 -11.03 25.83
CA ASP A 54 -35.24 -12.02 24.88
C ASP A 54 -36.40 -12.81 24.21
N LEU A 55 -37.61 -12.78 24.79
CA LEU A 55 -38.82 -13.45 24.28
C LEU A 55 -40.07 -12.80 24.91
N ILE A 56 -41.15 -12.77 24.17
CA ILE A 56 -42.46 -12.31 24.64
C ILE A 56 -43.45 -13.48 24.66
N LEU A 57 -44.14 -13.67 25.78
CA LEU A 57 -45.35 -14.44 25.88
C LEU A 57 -46.53 -13.46 25.88
N LEU A 58 -47.34 -13.46 24.84
CA LEU A 58 -48.31 -12.43 24.56
C LEU A 58 -49.73 -13.02 24.50
N ASP A 59 -50.60 -12.58 25.39
CA ASP A 59 -52.03 -12.92 25.25
C ASP A 59 -52.61 -12.23 24.03
N VAL A 60 -53.54 -12.95 23.36
CA VAL A 60 -54.17 -12.44 22.14
C VAL A 60 -55.30 -11.46 22.48
N VAL A 61 -56.10 -11.79 23.49
CA VAL A 61 -57.31 -11.03 23.81
C VAL A 61 -57.06 -10.10 25.00
N MET A 62 -56.79 -8.85 24.73
CA MET A 62 -56.59 -7.83 25.76
C MET A 62 -57.38 -6.55 25.41
N PRO A 63 -57.82 -5.79 26.44
CA PRO A 63 -58.50 -4.51 26.23
C PRO A 63 -57.56 -3.48 25.58
N GLY A 64 -58.12 -2.69 24.66
CA GLY A 64 -57.36 -1.62 24.01
C GLY A 64 -56.50 -2.14 22.85
N LEU A 65 -55.19 -2.31 23.04
CA LEU A 65 -54.27 -2.85 22.03
C LEU A 65 -54.18 -4.38 22.21
N ASP A 66 -54.73 -5.13 21.27
CA ASP A 66 -54.71 -6.59 21.29
C ASP A 66 -53.34 -7.20 20.95
N GLY A 67 -53.16 -8.50 21.22
CA GLY A 67 -51.86 -9.15 20.96
C GLY A 67 -51.46 -9.21 19.50
N TYR A 68 -52.40 -9.22 18.56
CA TYR A 68 -52.09 -9.17 17.14
C TYR A 68 -51.47 -7.80 16.75
N ALA A 69 -52.08 -6.71 17.23
CA ALA A 69 -51.61 -5.35 16.97
C ALA A 69 -50.22 -5.10 17.60
N VAL A 70 -49.97 -5.59 18.83
CA VAL A 70 -48.66 -5.56 19.46
C VAL A 70 -47.61 -6.27 18.60
N CYS A 71 -47.93 -7.50 18.17
CA CYS A 71 -47.01 -8.31 17.34
C CYS A 71 -46.69 -7.63 16.01
N THR A 72 -47.70 -7.11 15.30
CA THR A 72 -47.54 -6.37 14.05
C THR A 72 -46.64 -5.17 14.27
N HIS A 73 -46.83 -4.37 15.31
CA HIS A 73 -46.00 -3.24 15.66
C HIS A 73 -44.52 -3.62 15.86
N LEU A 74 -44.25 -4.74 16.56
CA LEU A 74 -42.92 -5.27 16.76
C LEU A 74 -42.22 -5.67 15.45
N ARG A 75 -42.98 -6.17 14.46
CA ARG A 75 -42.43 -6.57 13.14
C ARG A 75 -42.16 -5.42 12.19
N GLU A 76 -42.79 -4.27 12.41
CA GLU A 76 -42.59 -3.04 11.61
C GLU A 76 -41.28 -2.33 11.96
N HIS A 77 -40.61 -2.64 13.09
CA HIS A 77 -39.41 -1.99 13.56
C HIS A 77 -38.22 -2.95 13.52
N ASP A 78 -37.13 -2.58 12.83
CA ASP A 78 -35.94 -3.40 12.59
C ASP A 78 -35.30 -3.95 13.88
N ASP A 79 -35.34 -3.19 14.96
CA ASP A 79 -34.73 -3.57 16.23
C ASP A 79 -35.52 -4.64 16.98
N THR A 80 -36.85 -4.75 16.74
CA THR A 80 -37.72 -5.70 17.38
C THR A 80 -38.25 -6.77 16.43
N ALA A 81 -38.01 -6.64 15.12
CA ALA A 81 -38.50 -7.56 14.09
C ALA A 81 -38.12 -9.03 14.33
N VAL A 82 -36.99 -9.27 14.99
CA VAL A 82 -36.44 -10.60 15.29
C VAL A 82 -36.67 -11.05 16.73
N LEU A 83 -37.39 -10.27 17.54
CA LEU A 83 -37.72 -10.60 18.90
C LEU A 83 -38.77 -11.73 18.90
N PRO A 84 -38.47 -12.91 19.49
CA PRO A 84 -39.42 -14.02 19.47
C PRO A 84 -40.73 -13.72 20.24
N VAL A 85 -41.84 -13.97 19.59
CA VAL A 85 -43.20 -13.80 20.17
C VAL A 85 -43.94 -15.12 20.14
N ILE A 86 -44.35 -15.62 21.31
CA ILE A 86 -45.27 -16.74 21.45
C ILE A 86 -46.64 -16.17 21.85
N MET A 87 -47.61 -16.33 20.99
CA MET A 87 -48.97 -15.95 21.34
C MET A 87 -49.65 -17.02 22.21
N VAL A 88 -50.28 -16.57 23.27
CA VAL A 88 -51.08 -17.43 24.18
C VAL A 88 -52.56 -17.15 23.91
N THR A 89 -53.33 -18.16 23.51
CA THR A 89 -54.73 -17.97 23.02
C THR A 89 -55.71 -18.96 23.62
N SER A 90 -56.95 -18.53 23.83
CA SER A 90 -58.06 -19.37 24.34
C SER A 90 -58.73 -20.20 23.25
N SER A 91 -58.39 -20.03 21.97
CA SER A 91 -59.09 -20.69 20.87
C SER A 91 -58.17 -21.46 19.94
N ILE A 92 -58.62 -22.58 19.40
CA ILE A 92 -57.94 -23.45 18.44
C ILE A 92 -58.66 -23.34 17.10
N GLY A 93 -58.12 -22.67 16.09
CA GLY A 93 -58.77 -22.60 14.78
C GLY A 93 -58.38 -21.34 13.98
N PRO A 94 -59.31 -20.44 13.62
CA PRO A 94 -59.05 -19.26 12.80
C PRO A 94 -58.02 -18.30 13.39
N GLU A 95 -57.85 -18.28 14.70
CA GLU A 95 -56.90 -17.43 15.42
C GLU A 95 -55.45 -17.84 15.20
N LYS A 96 -55.19 -19.12 14.93
CA LYS A 96 -53.84 -19.57 14.55
C LYS A 96 -53.35 -18.90 13.27
N THR A 97 -54.20 -18.80 12.26
CA THR A 97 -53.82 -18.16 10.98
C THR A 97 -53.56 -16.67 11.20
N LYS A 98 -54.38 -15.99 11.99
CA LYS A 98 -54.17 -14.57 12.32
C LYS A 98 -52.88 -14.33 13.11
N ALA A 99 -52.53 -15.24 14.04
CA ALA A 99 -51.30 -15.14 14.79
C ALA A 99 -50.04 -15.20 13.88
N ILE A 100 -50.05 -16.12 12.91
CA ILE A 100 -48.99 -16.24 11.91
C ILE A 100 -48.97 -15.02 10.99
N GLU A 101 -50.14 -14.55 10.54
CA GLU A 101 -50.24 -13.34 9.71
C GLU A 101 -49.75 -12.08 10.43
N ALA A 102 -49.98 -11.98 11.74
CA ALA A 102 -49.42 -10.91 12.59
C ALA A 102 -47.91 -11.03 12.85
N GLY A 103 -47.28 -12.13 12.43
CA GLY A 103 -45.85 -12.35 12.56
C GLY A 103 -45.39 -13.01 13.87
N ALA A 104 -46.28 -13.72 14.57
CA ALA A 104 -45.91 -14.52 15.74
C ALA A 104 -45.05 -15.73 15.33
N ASP A 105 -44.01 -16.04 16.11
CA ASP A 105 -43.11 -17.17 15.84
C ASP A 105 -43.73 -18.51 16.28
N ASP A 106 -44.58 -18.47 17.30
CA ASP A 106 -45.29 -19.64 17.76
C ASP A 106 -46.61 -19.26 18.51
N PHE A 107 -47.44 -20.24 18.82
CA PHE A 107 -48.64 -20.02 19.60
C PHE A 107 -48.90 -21.20 20.56
N ILE A 108 -49.54 -20.93 21.69
CA ILE A 108 -49.88 -21.92 22.71
C ILE A 108 -51.35 -21.75 23.12
N PRO A 109 -52.21 -22.81 23.00
CA PRO A 109 -53.58 -22.72 23.43
C PRO A 109 -53.73 -22.80 24.97
N LYS A 110 -54.66 -22.03 25.52
CA LYS A 110 -55.11 -22.13 26.93
C LYS A 110 -56.19 -23.19 27.02
N PRO A 111 -56.19 -24.13 28.02
CA PRO A 111 -55.11 -24.32 28.99
C PRO A 111 -53.93 -25.03 28.41
N PHE A 112 -52.70 -24.57 28.75
CA PHE A 112 -51.45 -25.11 28.22
C PHE A 112 -50.76 -26.07 29.18
N ASN A 113 -49.98 -26.99 28.62
CA ASN A 113 -49.09 -27.84 29.37
C ASN A 113 -47.75 -27.09 29.65
N HIS A 114 -47.32 -27.07 30.92
CA HIS A 114 -46.08 -26.40 31.34
C HIS A 114 -44.85 -26.90 30.59
N HIS A 115 -44.76 -28.20 30.32
CA HIS A 115 -43.66 -28.81 29.58
C HIS A 115 -43.61 -28.33 28.11
N GLU A 116 -44.79 -28.21 27.48
CA GLU A 116 -44.91 -27.68 26.13
C GLU A 116 -44.46 -26.22 26.05
N LEU A 117 -44.93 -25.35 26.97
CA LEU A 117 -44.53 -23.95 27.07
C LEU A 117 -43.01 -23.81 27.19
N LEU A 118 -42.39 -24.52 28.16
CA LEU A 118 -40.94 -24.46 28.37
C LEU A 118 -40.13 -24.97 27.19
N THR A 119 -40.63 -25.96 26.45
CA THR A 119 -39.96 -26.49 25.26
C THR A 119 -39.95 -25.47 24.14
N ARG A 120 -41.06 -24.77 23.90
CA ARG A 120 -41.18 -23.71 22.89
C ARG A 120 -40.31 -22.49 23.24
N VAL A 121 -40.38 -22.04 24.49
CA VAL A 121 -39.53 -20.96 25.01
C VAL A 121 -38.06 -21.26 24.79
N ARG A 122 -37.59 -22.46 25.20
CA ARG A 122 -36.18 -22.85 24.99
C ARG A 122 -35.77 -22.88 23.51
N SER A 123 -36.68 -23.36 22.65
CA SER A 123 -36.41 -23.44 21.22
C SER A 123 -36.23 -22.06 20.60
N LEU A 124 -37.12 -21.12 20.88
CA LEU A 124 -37.06 -19.76 20.33
C LEU A 124 -35.92 -18.93 20.92
N LEU A 125 -35.64 -19.04 22.21
CA LEU A 125 -34.49 -18.42 22.83
C LEU A 125 -33.15 -18.91 22.23
N ARG A 126 -33.08 -20.20 21.85
CA ARG A 126 -31.89 -20.73 21.14
C ARG A 126 -31.74 -20.12 19.76
N ILE A 127 -32.82 -19.97 19.01
CA ILE A 127 -32.82 -19.33 17.69
C ILE A 127 -32.36 -17.87 17.82
N LYS A 128 -32.91 -17.12 18.77
CA LYS A 128 -32.51 -15.74 19.03
C LYS A 128 -31.01 -15.63 19.34
N ARG A 129 -30.46 -16.48 20.21
CA ARG A 129 -29.02 -16.48 20.52
C ARG A 129 -28.17 -16.71 19.28
N TYR A 130 -28.54 -17.61 18.38
CA TYR A 130 -27.83 -17.82 17.14
C TYR A 130 -27.88 -16.59 16.23
N HIS A 131 -29.07 -15.99 16.14
CA HIS A 131 -29.24 -14.75 15.37
C HIS A 131 -28.35 -13.61 15.90
N ASP A 132 -28.36 -13.39 17.22
CA ASP A 132 -27.55 -12.35 17.87
C ASP A 132 -26.05 -12.62 17.68
N THR A 133 -25.63 -13.89 17.78
CA THR A 133 -24.23 -14.28 17.52
C THR A 133 -23.81 -14.00 16.08
N ILE A 134 -24.64 -14.37 15.09
CA ILE A 134 -24.37 -14.11 13.68
C ILE A 134 -24.26 -12.60 13.41
N ARG A 135 -25.16 -11.80 14.00
CA ARG A 135 -25.17 -10.34 13.86
C ARG A 135 -23.90 -9.72 14.44
N ALA A 136 -23.46 -10.18 15.62
CA ALA A 136 -22.23 -9.73 16.25
C ALA A 136 -20.99 -10.10 15.41
N GLN A 137 -20.92 -11.34 14.91
CA GLN A 137 -19.81 -11.79 14.04
C GLN A 137 -19.77 -11.03 12.71
N ALA A 138 -20.93 -10.73 12.12
CA ALA A 138 -21.00 -9.94 10.90
C ALA A 138 -20.47 -8.51 11.11
N ALA A 139 -20.80 -7.89 12.23
CA ALA A 139 -20.29 -6.55 12.59
C ALA A 139 -18.78 -6.57 12.82
N GLU A 140 -18.25 -7.55 13.55
CA GLU A 140 -16.81 -7.73 13.78
C GLU A 140 -16.04 -7.96 12.47
N LEU A 141 -16.59 -8.80 11.58
CA LEU A 141 -16.01 -9.06 10.27
C LEU A 141 -15.98 -7.81 9.40
N ALA A 142 -17.02 -7.00 9.42
CA ALA A 142 -17.08 -5.74 8.67
C ALA A 142 -16.03 -4.73 9.17
N ASP A 143 -15.77 -4.67 10.46
CA ASP A 143 -14.74 -3.80 11.04
C ASP A 143 -13.33 -4.29 10.70
N LEU A 144 -13.11 -5.61 10.80
CA LEU A 144 -11.84 -6.22 10.41
C LEU A 144 -11.53 -5.99 8.92
N ASN A 145 -12.52 -6.15 8.04
CA ASN A 145 -12.36 -5.89 6.61
C ASN A 145 -11.96 -4.43 6.33
N ARG A 146 -12.59 -3.46 6.98
CA ARG A 146 -12.20 -2.05 6.87
C ARG A 146 -10.75 -1.82 7.29
N THR A 147 -10.34 -2.44 8.40
CA THR A 147 -8.96 -2.34 8.90
C THR A 147 -7.97 -2.94 7.91
N LEU A 148 -8.30 -4.09 7.31
CA LEU A 148 -7.47 -4.74 6.29
C LEU A 148 -7.35 -3.90 5.01
N GLU A 149 -8.44 -3.32 4.52
CA GLU A 149 -8.45 -2.43 3.36
C GLU A 149 -7.51 -1.23 3.56
N HIS A 150 -7.57 -0.59 4.72
CA HIS A 150 -6.65 0.51 5.06
C HIS A 150 -5.17 0.06 5.08
N ARG A 151 -4.88 -1.12 5.63
CA ARG A 151 -3.51 -1.66 5.66
C ARG A 151 -3.01 -1.99 4.25
N VAL A 152 -3.84 -2.60 3.43
CA VAL A 152 -3.49 -2.92 2.03
C VAL A 152 -3.22 -1.65 1.23
N ALA A 153 -4.04 -0.61 1.37
CA ALA A 153 -3.82 0.67 0.70
C ALA A 153 -2.48 1.30 1.11
N ALA A 154 -2.15 1.31 2.41
CA ALA A 154 -0.88 1.82 2.91
C ALA A 154 0.33 1.00 2.39
N GLN A 155 0.21 -0.33 2.30
CA GLN A 155 1.27 -1.18 1.74
C GLN A 155 1.47 -0.99 0.23
N ILE A 156 0.40 -0.74 -0.52
CA ILE A 156 0.49 -0.43 -1.96
C ILE A 156 1.24 0.89 -2.16
N ASP A 157 0.91 1.94 -1.41
CA ASP A 157 1.59 3.24 -1.48
C ASP A 157 3.09 3.12 -1.16
N GLU A 158 3.45 2.36 -0.13
CA GLU A 158 4.84 2.07 0.23
C GLU A 158 5.57 1.28 -0.87
N LEU A 159 4.93 0.27 -1.47
CA LEU A 159 5.50 -0.49 -2.58
C LEU A 159 5.70 0.36 -3.85
N GLU A 160 4.78 1.26 -4.17
CA GLU A 160 4.92 2.17 -5.30
C GLU A 160 6.05 3.17 -5.07
N ARG A 161 6.20 3.65 -3.84
CA ARG A 161 7.31 4.50 -3.43
C ARG A 161 8.66 3.77 -3.58
N LEU A 162 8.75 2.52 -3.12
CA LEU A 162 9.91 1.65 -3.30
C LEU A 162 10.25 1.42 -4.78
N ARG A 163 9.25 1.18 -5.62
CA ARG A 163 9.44 0.99 -7.06
C ARG A 163 9.97 2.24 -7.75
N ARG A 164 9.53 3.44 -7.33
CA ARG A 164 10.07 4.71 -7.86
C ARG A 164 11.55 4.85 -7.52
N LEU A 165 11.93 4.62 -6.26
CA LEU A 165 13.34 4.67 -5.84
C LEU A 165 14.22 3.66 -6.58
N ARG A 166 13.76 2.41 -6.77
CA ARG A 166 14.50 1.37 -7.50
C ARG A 166 14.77 1.68 -8.98
N ARG A 167 14.05 2.62 -9.57
CA ARG A 167 14.28 3.02 -10.97
C ARG A 167 15.60 3.78 -11.15
N PHE A 168 16.04 4.50 -10.13
CA PHE A 168 17.22 5.40 -10.17
C PHE A 168 18.42 4.87 -9.39
N LEU A 169 18.22 3.92 -8.49
CA LEU A 169 19.23 3.44 -7.57
C LEU A 169 19.55 1.97 -7.80
N SER A 170 20.73 1.53 -7.42
CA SER A 170 20.99 0.10 -7.29
C SER A 170 19.99 -0.49 -6.26
N PRO A 171 19.59 -1.76 -6.38
CA PRO A 171 18.68 -2.39 -5.42
C PRO A 171 19.14 -2.25 -3.97
N GLN A 172 20.44 -2.35 -3.74
CA GLN A 172 21.07 -2.21 -2.41
C GLN A 172 20.91 -0.81 -1.84
N LEU A 173 21.04 0.22 -2.68
CA LEU A 173 20.86 1.61 -2.29
C LEU A 173 19.38 1.93 -2.02
N ALA A 174 18.47 1.42 -2.84
CA ALA A 174 17.04 1.58 -2.61
C ALA A 174 16.59 0.96 -1.29
N ASP A 175 17.08 -0.25 -0.98
CA ASP A 175 16.75 -0.95 0.26
C ASP A 175 17.31 -0.22 1.50
N ALA A 176 18.53 0.35 1.41
CA ALA A 176 19.12 1.13 2.50
C ALA A 176 18.37 2.45 2.78
N LEU A 177 17.88 3.13 1.73
CA LEU A 177 17.07 4.35 1.86
C LEU A 177 15.71 4.09 2.51
N VAL A 178 15.10 2.97 2.18
CA VAL A 178 13.85 2.54 2.82
C VAL A 178 14.04 2.25 4.29
N ALA A 179 15.13 1.55 4.64
CA ALA A 179 15.45 1.24 6.03
C ALA A 179 15.70 2.50 6.89
N SER A 180 16.18 3.60 6.28
CA SER A 180 16.45 4.88 6.97
C SER A 180 15.26 5.85 7.06
N GLY A 181 14.09 5.51 6.50
CA GLY A 181 12.90 6.36 6.53
C GLY A 181 12.99 7.62 5.64
N ALA A 182 13.58 7.51 4.49
CA ALA A 182 14.15 8.57 3.65
C ALA A 182 13.16 9.41 2.82
N GLU A 183 12.04 9.86 3.36
CA GLU A 183 11.21 10.89 2.70
C GLU A 183 11.97 12.19 2.43
N SER A 184 12.90 12.53 3.31
CA SER A 184 13.72 13.73 3.18
C SER A 184 14.75 13.68 2.04
N VAL A 185 15.10 12.49 1.54
CA VAL A 185 16.13 12.31 0.49
C VAL A 185 15.63 12.74 -0.88
N LEU A 186 14.33 12.65 -1.16
CA LEU A 186 13.73 13.11 -2.42
C LEU A 186 13.53 14.63 -2.45
N ALA A 187 13.56 15.29 -1.29
CA ALA A 187 13.49 16.75 -1.22
C ALA A 187 14.74 17.38 -1.83
N SER A 188 14.56 18.48 -2.57
CA SER A 188 15.69 19.20 -3.19
C SER A 188 16.71 19.64 -2.15
N HIS A 189 17.94 19.24 -2.31
CA HIS A 189 19.05 19.60 -1.43
C HIS A 189 20.36 19.78 -2.20
N ARG A 190 21.32 20.50 -1.62
CA ARG A 190 22.62 20.74 -2.22
C ARG A 190 23.64 19.72 -1.74
N ARG A 191 24.33 19.06 -2.70
CA ARG A 191 25.34 18.04 -2.43
C ARG A 191 26.55 18.21 -3.33
N GLU A 192 27.74 17.90 -2.84
CA GLU A 192 28.91 17.70 -3.68
C GLU A 192 28.87 16.30 -4.27
N VAL A 193 28.89 16.20 -5.60
CA VAL A 193 28.77 14.95 -6.34
C VAL A 193 29.91 14.79 -7.33
N ALA A 194 30.32 13.54 -7.55
CA ALA A 194 31.14 13.22 -8.72
C ALA A 194 30.19 12.82 -9.85
N MET A 195 30.17 13.63 -10.90
CA MET A 195 29.30 13.52 -12.06
C MET A 195 30.04 12.89 -13.22
N LEU A 196 29.49 11.84 -13.81
CA LEU A 196 30.01 11.18 -15.01
C LEU A 196 28.97 11.26 -16.13
N PHE A 197 29.40 11.67 -17.29
CA PHE A 197 28.71 11.52 -18.56
C PHE A 197 29.48 10.59 -19.47
N ALA A 198 28.80 9.75 -20.20
CA ALA A 198 29.36 8.95 -21.28
C ALA A 198 28.38 8.86 -22.44
N ASP A 199 28.88 8.84 -23.65
CA ASP A 199 28.12 8.72 -24.88
C ASP A 199 28.89 7.95 -25.95
N LEU A 200 28.24 7.59 -27.06
CA LEU A 200 28.84 6.86 -28.15
C LEU A 200 29.38 7.84 -29.22
N ARG A 201 30.64 7.70 -29.54
CA ARG A 201 31.28 8.42 -30.67
C ARG A 201 30.80 7.81 -31.97
N GLY A 202 30.53 8.69 -32.96
CA GLY A 202 30.03 8.27 -34.27
C GLY A 202 28.50 7.94 -34.29
N TRP A 203 27.83 8.14 -33.17
CA TRP A 203 26.39 7.76 -33.01
C TRP A 203 25.47 8.42 -34.05
N THR A 204 25.57 9.74 -34.25
CA THR A 204 24.72 10.49 -35.19
C THR A 204 24.80 9.90 -36.59
N SER A 205 26.02 9.65 -37.08
CA SER A 205 26.25 9.07 -38.41
C SER A 205 25.78 7.61 -38.50
N PHE A 206 25.87 6.90 -37.40
CA PHE A 206 25.39 5.51 -37.30
C PHE A 206 23.86 5.46 -37.42
N VAL A 207 23.14 6.31 -36.68
CA VAL A 207 21.66 6.35 -36.72
C VAL A 207 21.13 6.59 -38.12
N ASP A 208 21.80 7.47 -38.90
CA ASP A 208 21.41 7.79 -40.28
C ASP A 208 21.69 6.66 -41.28
N ALA A 209 22.54 5.70 -40.91
CA ALA A 209 23.06 4.69 -41.82
C ALA A 209 22.48 3.27 -41.62
N VAL A 210 21.79 3.03 -40.48
CA VAL A 210 21.35 1.68 -40.10
C VAL A 210 19.85 1.53 -39.96
N GLU A 211 19.35 0.30 -40.06
CA GLU A 211 17.95 -0.02 -39.78
C GLU A 211 17.64 0.09 -38.25
N PRO A 212 16.40 0.42 -37.87
CA PRO A 212 15.98 0.60 -36.47
C PRO A 212 16.30 -0.59 -35.55
N GLU A 213 16.27 -1.79 -36.07
CA GLU A 213 16.54 -3.03 -35.31
C GLU A 213 18.01 -3.11 -34.90
N GLU A 214 18.93 -2.69 -35.77
CA GLU A 214 20.38 -2.66 -35.48
C GLU A 214 20.71 -1.56 -34.48
N LEU A 215 20.07 -0.38 -34.62
CA LEU A 215 20.19 0.71 -33.67
C LEU A 215 19.80 0.25 -32.26
N LEU A 216 18.64 -0.38 -32.11
CA LEU A 216 18.18 -0.89 -30.80
C LEU A 216 19.07 -2.02 -30.27
N ARG A 217 19.75 -2.77 -31.13
CA ARG A 217 20.69 -3.81 -30.72
C ARG A 217 21.94 -3.19 -30.11
N VAL A 218 22.56 -2.23 -30.79
CA VAL A 218 23.75 -1.51 -30.31
C VAL A 218 23.45 -0.79 -28.99
N LEU A 219 22.31 -0.09 -28.91
CA LEU A 219 21.88 0.55 -27.65
C LEU A 219 21.76 -0.45 -26.50
N ARG A 220 21.14 -1.61 -26.74
CA ARG A 220 21.04 -2.63 -25.69
C ARG A 220 22.39 -3.16 -25.25
N GLU A 221 23.29 -3.44 -26.19
CA GLU A 221 24.65 -3.90 -25.90
C GLU A 221 25.41 -2.86 -25.03
N PHE A 222 25.30 -1.55 -25.34
CA PHE A 222 25.87 -0.47 -24.55
C PHE A 222 25.20 -0.33 -23.17
N HIS A 223 23.87 -0.29 -23.11
CA HIS A 223 23.13 -0.15 -21.87
C HIS A 223 23.32 -1.35 -20.92
N ASP A 224 23.55 -2.54 -21.45
CA ASP A 224 23.88 -3.72 -20.65
C ASP A 224 25.24 -3.59 -19.94
N VAL A 225 26.24 -3.01 -20.64
CA VAL A 225 27.53 -2.65 -20.04
C VAL A 225 27.31 -1.64 -18.90
N ILE A 226 26.65 -0.53 -19.19
CA ILE A 226 26.34 0.52 -18.19
C ILE A 226 25.60 -0.09 -16.99
N GLY A 227 24.56 -0.90 -17.21
CA GLY A 227 23.78 -1.50 -16.14
C GLY A 227 24.56 -2.42 -15.21
N ARG A 228 25.56 -3.16 -15.73
CA ARG A 228 26.48 -3.95 -14.90
C ARG A 228 27.38 -3.07 -14.05
N LEU A 229 27.95 -2.01 -14.66
CA LEU A 229 28.85 -1.08 -13.98
C LEU A 229 28.14 -0.23 -12.92
N VAL A 230 26.92 0.25 -13.19
CA VAL A 230 26.08 0.95 -12.21
C VAL A 230 25.89 0.12 -10.96
N LYS A 231 25.58 -1.17 -11.11
CA LYS A 231 25.41 -2.10 -9.98
C LYS A 231 26.73 -2.38 -9.24
N ARG A 232 27.84 -2.53 -9.98
CA ARG A 232 29.16 -2.86 -9.41
C ARG A 232 29.73 -1.70 -8.59
N PHE A 233 29.49 -0.46 -9.01
CA PHE A 233 30.07 0.73 -8.41
C PHE A 233 29.06 1.55 -7.58
N ASP A 234 27.83 1.09 -7.43
CA ASP A 234 26.75 1.77 -6.69
C ASP A 234 26.51 3.21 -7.20
N ALA A 235 26.55 3.40 -8.52
CA ALA A 235 26.26 4.67 -9.14
C ALA A 235 24.76 4.97 -9.15
N THR A 236 24.40 6.24 -9.03
CA THR A 236 23.05 6.73 -9.25
C THR A 236 22.87 7.11 -10.72
N VAL A 237 21.80 6.62 -11.35
CA VAL A 237 21.46 6.98 -12.74
C VAL A 237 20.63 8.25 -12.70
N GLY A 238 21.12 9.31 -13.32
CA GLY A 238 20.38 10.57 -13.47
C GLY A 238 19.46 10.53 -14.68
N PHE A 239 20.01 10.21 -15.86
CA PHE A 239 19.22 9.93 -17.06
C PHE A 239 19.92 8.93 -17.97
N LEU A 240 19.11 8.31 -18.83
CA LEU A 240 19.55 7.43 -19.90
C LEU A 240 18.73 7.80 -21.13
N GLU A 241 19.32 8.46 -22.11
CA GLU A 241 18.62 8.95 -23.29
C GLU A 241 19.44 8.67 -24.55
N GLY A 242 18.93 7.74 -25.38
CA GLY A 242 19.66 7.30 -26.56
C GLY A 242 21.00 6.66 -26.16
N ASP A 243 22.10 7.18 -26.73
CA ASP A 243 23.48 6.78 -26.46
C ASP A 243 24.10 7.51 -25.27
N GLY A 244 23.41 8.53 -24.71
CA GLY A 244 23.90 9.32 -23.58
C GLY A 244 23.49 8.76 -22.24
N VAL A 245 24.43 8.70 -21.29
CA VAL A 245 24.17 8.33 -19.90
C VAL A 245 24.74 9.36 -18.94
N GLN A 246 23.93 9.73 -17.93
CA GLN A 246 24.35 10.51 -16.78
C GLN A 246 24.36 9.64 -15.55
N LEU A 247 25.50 9.54 -14.91
CA LEU A 247 25.69 8.85 -13.64
C LEU A 247 26.28 9.83 -12.62
N PHE A 248 25.93 9.67 -11.35
CA PHE A 248 26.57 10.46 -10.29
C PHE A 248 26.72 9.63 -9.01
N PHE A 249 27.62 10.11 -8.13
CA PHE A 249 28.01 9.46 -6.89
C PHE A 249 27.89 10.43 -5.72
N ASN A 250 27.76 9.93 -4.51
CA ASN A 250 27.61 10.66 -3.25
C ASN A 250 26.20 11.19 -2.98
N ASP A 251 25.22 10.82 -3.81
CA ASP A 251 23.83 11.15 -3.62
C ASP A 251 22.93 10.09 -4.32
N PRO A 252 21.80 9.65 -3.75
CA PRO A 252 21.24 10.01 -2.44
C PRO A 252 22.00 9.41 -1.25
N ILE A 253 22.87 8.43 -1.45
CA ILE A 253 23.72 7.87 -0.39
C ILE A 253 25.11 8.52 -0.42
N GLN A 254 25.59 8.90 0.77
CA GLN A 254 26.95 9.42 0.91
C GLN A 254 27.97 8.31 0.76
N ILE A 255 28.91 8.50 -0.13
CA ILE A 255 29.99 7.58 -0.44
C ILE A 255 31.31 8.32 -0.22
N PRO A 256 32.14 7.93 0.77
CA PRO A 256 33.36 8.65 1.11
C PRO A 256 34.37 8.75 -0.04
N ASP A 257 34.42 7.74 -0.91
CA ASP A 257 35.32 7.61 -2.04
C ASP A 257 34.64 7.92 -3.39
N ALA A 258 33.60 8.74 -3.40
CA ALA A 258 32.79 9.05 -4.58
C ALA A 258 33.61 9.52 -5.81
N PRO A 259 34.60 10.44 -5.68
CA PRO A 259 35.44 10.84 -6.81
C PRO A 259 36.22 9.69 -7.42
N LEU A 260 36.89 8.88 -6.60
CA LEU A 260 37.65 7.73 -7.04
C LEU A 260 36.77 6.65 -7.65
N ARG A 261 35.60 6.42 -7.07
CA ARG A 261 34.61 5.42 -7.53
C ARG A 261 34.06 5.81 -8.91
N ALA A 262 33.79 7.09 -9.16
CA ALA A 262 33.37 7.57 -10.46
C ALA A 262 34.45 7.32 -11.54
N VAL A 263 35.72 7.57 -11.20
CA VAL A 263 36.82 7.31 -12.11
C VAL A 263 37.06 5.83 -12.35
N ARG A 264 36.95 4.99 -11.31
CA ARG A 264 36.99 3.53 -11.45
C ARG A 264 35.90 3.00 -12.37
N LEU A 265 34.69 3.56 -12.30
CA LEU A 265 33.61 3.20 -13.21
C LEU A 265 33.98 3.61 -14.66
N GLY A 266 34.47 4.82 -14.88
CA GLY A 266 34.90 5.28 -16.21
C GLY A 266 35.98 4.39 -16.83
N VAL A 267 37.00 3.99 -16.03
CA VAL A 267 38.05 3.07 -16.49
C VAL A 267 37.47 1.67 -16.78
N ALA A 268 36.61 1.15 -15.91
CA ALA A 268 35.95 -0.13 -16.13
C ALA A 268 35.05 -0.09 -17.38
N LEU A 269 34.39 1.04 -17.68
CA LEU A 269 33.63 1.24 -18.91
C LEU A 269 34.55 1.11 -20.13
N ARG A 270 35.71 1.73 -20.10
CA ARG A 270 36.72 1.60 -21.17
C ARG A 270 37.15 0.16 -21.37
N GLU A 271 37.40 -0.58 -20.30
CA GLU A 271 37.79 -2.00 -20.35
C GLU A 271 36.69 -2.89 -20.95
N GLU A 272 35.43 -2.73 -20.51
CA GLU A 272 34.31 -3.51 -21.05
C GLU A 272 33.99 -3.12 -22.51
N MET A 273 34.08 -1.84 -22.86
CA MET A 273 33.87 -1.36 -24.22
C MET A 273 34.99 -1.82 -25.20
N ALA A 274 36.19 -2.03 -24.71
CA ALA A 274 37.27 -2.61 -25.50
C ALA A 274 36.96 -4.04 -26.02
N GLU A 275 36.01 -4.74 -25.39
CA GLU A 275 35.50 -6.04 -25.85
C GLU A 275 34.35 -5.88 -26.86
N VAL A 276 33.53 -4.85 -26.73
CA VAL A 276 32.32 -4.60 -27.52
C VAL A 276 32.61 -3.91 -28.84
N THR A 277 33.44 -2.84 -28.82
CA THR A 277 33.71 -2.05 -30.02
C THR A 277 34.35 -2.83 -31.17
N PRO A 278 35.24 -3.84 -30.98
CA PRO A 278 35.73 -4.66 -32.07
C PRO A 278 34.63 -5.49 -32.74
N VAL A 279 33.61 -5.87 -32.02
CA VAL A 279 32.43 -6.61 -32.55
C VAL A 279 31.63 -5.67 -33.45
N TRP A 280 31.43 -4.42 -33.04
CA TRP A 280 30.74 -3.42 -33.85
C TRP A 280 31.52 -3.09 -35.13
N ARG A 281 32.84 -2.91 -35.04
CA ARG A 281 33.70 -2.71 -36.22
C ARG A 281 33.65 -3.84 -37.22
N LYS A 282 33.57 -5.10 -36.77
CA LYS A 282 33.38 -6.27 -37.67
C LYS A 282 32.01 -6.26 -38.37
N ARG A 283 30.98 -5.62 -37.77
CA ARG A 283 29.67 -5.39 -38.40
C ARG A 283 29.65 -4.18 -39.32
N GLY A 284 30.77 -3.43 -39.41
CA GLY A 284 30.90 -2.22 -40.25
C GLY A 284 30.52 -0.92 -39.52
N TYR A 285 30.39 -0.96 -38.19
CA TYR A 285 30.02 0.20 -37.38
C TYR A 285 31.26 0.80 -36.75
N ASP A 286 31.57 2.07 -37.10
CA ASP A 286 32.69 2.83 -36.50
C ASP A 286 32.16 3.60 -35.27
N LEU A 287 31.92 2.85 -34.21
CA LEU A 287 31.48 3.38 -32.94
C LEU A 287 32.54 3.16 -31.86
N ASP A 288 32.64 4.13 -30.97
CA ASP A 288 33.46 4.07 -29.76
C ASP A 288 32.71 4.83 -28.66
N PHE A 289 33.29 4.98 -27.47
CA PHE A 289 32.66 5.77 -26.39
C PHE A 289 33.62 6.88 -25.95
N GLY A 290 33.06 7.94 -25.37
CA GLY A 290 33.82 9.00 -24.66
C GLY A 290 33.17 9.25 -23.32
N ALA A 291 33.98 9.57 -22.28
CA ALA A 291 33.48 9.90 -20.97
C ALA A 291 34.10 11.16 -20.38
N GLY A 292 33.31 11.94 -19.66
CA GLY A 292 33.75 13.12 -18.93
C GLY A 292 33.29 13.08 -17.48
N ILE A 293 34.23 13.32 -16.54
CA ILE A 293 33.93 13.24 -15.10
C ILE A 293 34.34 14.55 -14.42
N ALA A 294 33.43 15.10 -13.62
CA ALA A 294 33.69 16.35 -12.89
C ALA A 294 33.22 16.22 -11.43
N LEU A 295 33.90 16.91 -10.52
CA LEU A 295 33.53 17.00 -9.11
C LEU A 295 33.02 18.41 -8.81
N GLY A 296 31.87 18.52 -8.15
CA GLY A 296 31.32 19.80 -7.74
C GLY A 296 29.93 19.71 -7.10
N TYR A 297 29.41 20.88 -6.76
CA TYR A 297 28.08 20.96 -6.12
C TYR A 297 26.96 20.93 -7.15
N ALA A 298 25.96 20.10 -6.87
CA ALA A 298 24.69 20.05 -7.58
C ALA A 298 23.51 20.22 -6.60
N THR A 299 22.36 20.59 -7.12
CA THR A 299 21.07 20.44 -6.43
C THR A 299 20.52 19.09 -6.84
N CYS A 300 20.40 18.19 -5.87
CA CYS A 300 19.90 16.84 -6.04
C CYS A 300 18.47 16.75 -5.51
N GLY A 301 17.63 15.93 -6.14
CA GLY A 301 16.27 15.74 -5.73
C GLY A 301 15.36 15.27 -6.86
N GLU A 302 14.08 15.13 -6.54
CA GLU A 302 13.06 14.77 -7.51
C GLU A 302 12.74 15.97 -8.43
N VAL A 303 12.76 15.75 -9.74
CA VAL A 303 12.48 16.75 -10.78
C VAL A 303 11.47 16.16 -11.75
N GLY A 304 10.40 16.91 -12.00
CA GLY A 304 9.35 16.46 -12.90
C GLY A 304 7.99 17.07 -12.59
N PHE A 305 6.94 16.37 -12.98
CA PHE A 305 5.55 16.76 -12.74
C PHE A 305 4.76 15.52 -12.32
N GLU A 306 3.53 15.72 -11.83
CA GLU A 306 2.66 14.66 -11.37
C GLU A 306 2.51 13.53 -12.42
N GLY A 307 2.88 12.31 -12.03
CA GLY A 307 2.87 11.12 -12.92
C GLY A 307 4.17 10.86 -13.68
N ARG A 308 5.15 11.80 -13.72
CA ARG A 308 6.47 11.60 -14.33
C ARG A 308 7.53 12.44 -13.65
N SER A 309 8.32 11.80 -12.82
CA SER A 309 9.45 12.44 -12.14
C SER A 309 10.68 11.55 -12.18
N ASP A 310 11.83 12.19 -12.22
CA ASP A 310 13.14 11.56 -12.20
C ASP A 310 13.96 12.13 -11.03
N TYR A 311 14.84 11.31 -10.45
CA TYR A 311 15.80 11.81 -9.47
C TYR A 311 17.02 12.35 -10.21
N ALA A 312 17.30 13.63 -10.05
CA ALA A 312 18.31 14.32 -10.85
C ALA A 312 19.28 15.13 -9.98
N ALA A 313 20.47 15.33 -10.51
CA ALA A 313 21.47 16.23 -9.97
C ALA A 313 21.72 17.37 -10.99
N ILE A 314 21.27 18.58 -10.65
CA ILE A 314 21.31 19.76 -11.53
C ILE A 314 22.33 20.77 -11.00
N GLY A 315 23.26 21.22 -11.86
CA GLY A 315 24.28 22.20 -11.47
C GLY A 315 25.33 22.46 -12.53
N ALA A 316 26.23 23.37 -12.23
CA ALA A 316 27.37 23.66 -13.12
C ALA A 316 28.27 22.44 -13.33
N VAL A 317 28.37 21.55 -12.33
CA VAL A 317 29.14 20.29 -12.41
C VAL A 317 28.55 19.35 -13.46
N THR A 318 27.24 19.29 -13.57
CA THR A 318 26.52 18.48 -14.57
C THR A 318 26.85 18.94 -15.99
N ASN A 319 26.73 20.25 -16.23
CA ASN A 319 27.12 20.83 -17.53
C ASN A 319 28.60 20.64 -17.84
N LEU A 320 29.46 20.73 -16.80
CA LEU A 320 30.90 20.57 -16.98
C LEU A 320 31.24 19.13 -17.40
N ALA A 321 30.74 18.15 -16.72
CA ALA A 321 30.95 16.73 -17.04
C ALA A 321 30.42 16.36 -18.43
N SER A 322 29.20 16.85 -18.78
CA SER A 322 28.63 16.66 -20.12
C SER A 322 29.51 17.25 -21.23
N ARG A 323 29.96 18.53 -21.08
CA ARG A 323 30.81 19.16 -22.08
C ARG A 323 32.20 18.50 -22.16
N LEU A 324 32.71 17.99 -21.06
CA LEU A 324 33.97 17.26 -21.06
C LEU A 324 33.85 15.92 -21.78
N ALA A 325 32.67 15.24 -21.60
CA ALA A 325 32.36 14.05 -22.36
C ALA A 325 32.31 14.36 -23.88
N ASP A 326 31.67 15.46 -24.30
CA ASP A 326 31.61 15.88 -25.71
C ASP A 326 33.02 16.00 -26.35
N GLU A 327 34.03 16.44 -25.59
CA GLU A 327 35.42 16.62 -26.05
C GLU A 327 36.26 15.34 -26.02
N ALA A 328 35.82 14.32 -25.29
CA ALA A 328 36.60 13.08 -25.16
C ALA A 328 36.66 12.33 -26.51
N ALA A 329 37.81 11.90 -26.93
CA ALA A 329 37.98 11.02 -28.07
C ALA A 329 37.53 9.59 -27.74
N GLY A 330 37.47 8.71 -28.76
CA GLY A 330 37.11 7.30 -28.57
C GLY A 330 38.04 6.61 -27.57
N GLY A 331 37.44 6.01 -26.54
CA GLY A 331 38.13 5.32 -25.45
C GLY A 331 38.71 6.24 -24.37
N GLN A 332 38.53 7.56 -24.44
CA GLN A 332 39.03 8.47 -23.40
C GLN A 332 38.07 8.64 -22.23
N VAL A 333 38.68 8.80 -21.05
CA VAL A 333 38.00 9.14 -19.79
C VAL A 333 38.61 10.41 -19.25
N LEU A 334 38.00 11.55 -19.59
CA LEU A 334 38.50 12.87 -19.22
C LEU A 334 38.02 13.28 -17.84
N ILE A 335 38.92 13.80 -17.02
CA ILE A 335 38.62 14.33 -15.69
C ILE A 335 39.07 15.79 -15.56
N THR A 336 38.35 16.54 -14.69
CA THR A 336 38.72 17.92 -14.37
C THR A 336 39.88 18.00 -13.37
N GLN A 337 40.61 19.12 -13.34
CA GLN A 337 41.66 19.36 -12.38
C GLN A 337 41.19 19.27 -10.92
N ARG A 338 39.99 19.76 -10.63
CA ARG A 338 39.40 19.66 -9.28
C ARG A 338 39.24 18.21 -8.84
N LEU A 339 38.77 17.35 -9.73
CA LEU A 339 38.60 15.92 -9.44
C LEU A 339 39.96 15.24 -9.29
N LEU A 340 40.90 15.55 -10.17
CA LEU A 340 42.27 15.01 -10.09
C LEU A 340 42.91 15.34 -8.75
N ALA A 341 42.80 16.58 -8.24
CA ALA A 341 43.38 16.98 -6.97
C ALA A 341 42.87 16.14 -5.75
N GLU A 342 41.69 15.57 -5.84
CA GLU A 342 41.14 14.73 -4.77
C GLU A 342 41.64 13.27 -4.82
N ILE A 343 42.16 12.81 -5.98
CA ILE A 343 42.50 11.40 -6.22
C ILE A 343 43.89 11.24 -6.86
N GLU A 344 44.76 12.26 -6.78
CA GLU A 344 46.04 12.28 -7.48
C GLU A 344 46.95 11.08 -7.13
N ALA A 345 46.88 10.62 -5.89
CA ALA A 345 47.68 9.48 -5.43
C ALA A 345 47.20 8.12 -5.98
N GLU A 346 45.95 8.05 -6.42
CA GLU A 346 45.27 6.81 -6.83
C GLU A 346 45.21 6.60 -8.34
N VAL A 347 45.65 7.60 -9.16
CA VAL A 347 45.48 7.55 -10.61
C VAL A 347 46.74 7.91 -11.36
N GLU A 348 46.93 7.32 -12.51
CA GLU A 348 47.90 7.74 -13.53
C GLU A 348 47.11 8.44 -14.65
N VAL A 349 47.51 9.69 -14.97
CA VAL A 349 46.85 10.53 -15.97
C VAL A 349 47.87 11.15 -16.94
N GLU A 350 47.37 11.52 -18.13
CA GLU A 350 48.10 12.41 -19.04
C GLU A 350 47.31 13.71 -19.26
N VAL A 351 48.00 14.78 -19.59
CA VAL A 351 47.39 16.08 -19.90
C VAL A 351 46.68 15.99 -21.24
N ALA A 352 45.34 16.03 -21.22
CA ALA A 352 44.56 16.05 -22.47
C ALA A 352 44.53 17.44 -23.13
N GLY A 353 44.70 18.51 -22.34
CA GLY A 353 44.74 19.88 -22.81
C GLY A 353 43.85 20.85 -22.06
N GLU A 354 43.71 22.06 -22.60
CA GLU A 354 42.75 23.07 -22.15
C GLU A 354 41.61 23.21 -23.17
N PHE A 355 40.40 23.02 -22.74
CA PHE A 355 39.20 23.04 -23.59
C PHE A 355 38.35 24.30 -23.36
N THR A 356 37.98 24.99 -24.45
CA THR A 356 37.03 26.11 -24.40
C THR A 356 35.61 25.56 -24.50
N LEU A 357 35.05 25.22 -23.34
CA LEU A 357 33.73 24.56 -23.26
C LEU A 357 32.58 25.60 -23.39
N LYS A 358 31.55 25.26 -24.14
CA LYS A 358 30.36 26.12 -24.34
C LYS A 358 29.69 26.44 -23.00
N GLY A 359 29.56 27.75 -22.70
CA GLY A 359 28.95 28.23 -21.45
C GLY A 359 29.95 28.48 -20.31
N PHE A 360 31.21 28.15 -20.49
CA PHE A 360 32.29 28.43 -19.51
C PHE A 360 33.15 29.64 -20.00
N ARG A 361 33.42 30.55 -19.07
CA ARG A 361 34.16 31.80 -19.39
C ARG A 361 35.67 31.61 -19.52
N ARG A 362 36.19 30.55 -18.95
CA ARG A 362 37.64 30.23 -18.94
C ARG A 362 37.86 28.85 -19.50
N PRO A 363 38.97 28.60 -20.18
CA PRO A 363 39.35 27.25 -20.57
C PRO A 363 39.42 26.33 -19.35
N VAL A 364 39.06 25.09 -19.54
CA VAL A 364 39.06 24.03 -18.51
C VAL A 364 40.19 23.07 -18.82
N ALA A 365 41.13 22.94 -17.91
CA ALA A 365 42.16 21.91 -17.99
C ALA A 365 41.57 20.53 -17.75
N ALA A 366 41.86 19.59 -18.64
CA ALA A 366 41.41 18.22 -18.55
C ALA A 366 42.55 17.22 -18.66
N TYR A 367 42.35 16.07 -18.04
CA TYR A 367 43.32 14.99 -17.96
C TYR A 367 42.64 13.68 -18.37
N ASP A 368 43.31 12.90 -19.22
CA ASP A 368 42.87 11.55 -19.57
C ASP A 368 43.38 10.55 -18.52
N VAL A 369 42.50 9.76 -17.97
CA VAL A 369 42.85 8.74 -16.98
C VAL A 369 43.39 7.50 -17.68
N LEU A 370 44.67 7.23 -17.51
CA LEU A 370 45.32 6.07 -18.10
C LEU A 370 45.04 4.81 -17.25
N ARG A 371 45.19 4.94 -15.93
CA ARG A 371 45.05 3.82 -14.98
C ARG A 371 44.64 4.29 -13.60
N VAL A 372 43.95 3.40 -12.87
CA VAL A 372 43.70 3.57 -11.43
C VAL A 372 44.57 2.56 -10.68
N HIS A 373 45.31 3.04 -9.68
CA HIS A 373 46.07 2.17 -8.80
C HIS A 373 45.14 1.33 -7.91
N GLY A 374 45.45 0.05 -7.71
CA GLY A 374 44.62 -0.90 -6.96
C GLY A 374 44.71 -0.74 -5.47
#